data_542267fbe0b4c76ef5e60a47b5fbff84
#
_entry.id   542267fbe0b4c76ef5e60a47b5fbff84
#
_cell.length_a   1.000
_cell.length_b   1.000
_cell.length_c   1.000
_cell.angle_alpha   90.00
_cell.angle_beta   90.00
_cell.angle_gamma   90.00
#
_symmetry.space_group_name_H-M   'P 1'
#
loop_
_entity.id
_entity.type
_entity.pdbx_description
1 polymer ?
#
loop_
_entity_poly.entity_id
_entity_poly.type
_entity_poly.pdbx_seq_one_letter_code
_entity_poly.pdbx_strand_id
1 'polypeptide(L)'
;MNFDWTNPYPTIRTPVFARNLVATSQPLAAQAGLRILQAGGNAVDAAIAAAAVIAQVEPCSNGLGADNFAIVWDGQQLHGLNGSGIAPAAWSLDFLRRRYGDDLAANRPVRGWDTVTVPGAVAGWALLHGKLGHLPFADVLAPAIEYAERGFAVSPIVQEKWRLAEPLLKDYPGFTEHFLPRGRVPRVGEHFTLAGAARTLKLIADSKGEAFYRGEIADAVEQYARQTGGAITAKDFAAYWDFVKTAGWVGTISKDIAGRDDQRYTLHEIPPNGQGIAALSCLGILKHTRLADYAVDSPDWQHVMIEAMKLAFADTYAYVADPRGMQVTPAQMLDDGYLAERARRIDMKRAQAFTAGSPPKGGTIYLTTADRNGMMVSLIQSNYMGFGSGVVVPGYGISLQNRGHGFSVDPASPNVLRPLHRPFHTIIPAFLMKGSGSDQQPQMSFGVMGGNMQPQGHVQTLLRMILAGQQPQAACDAPRWKVMSGVDIEIENAMPGDVAAELAARGHKITRAFDSYMDFGSGQFIWRLGDPAVEGYVAASDSRRDGHAAGY
;
A
#
# COMPACT_ATOMS: atom_id res chain seq x y z
N MET A 1 15.02 20.93 -7.66
CA MET A 1 14.30 20.79 -8.96
C MET A 1 13.23 21.88 -9.04
N ASN A 2 13.16 22.61 -10.15
CA ASN A 2 12.05 23.53 -10.42
C ASN A 2 10.98 22.77 -11.21
N PHE A 3 9.81 22.60 -10.63
CA PHE A 3 8.67 22.02 -11.32
C PHE A 3 8.09 23.00 -12.34
N ASP A 4 7.55 22.46 -13.43
CA ASP A 4 6.57 23.14 -14.24
C ASP A 4 5.22 23.07 -13.51
N TRP A 5 4.69 24.22 -13.08
CA TRP A 5 3.46 24.31 -12.30
C TRP A 5 2.18 24.30 -13.15
N THR A 6 2.31 24.16 -14.46
CA THR A 6 1.17 23.87 -15.32
C THR A 6 0.66 22.44 -15.07
N ASN A 7 -0.64 22.19 -15.26
CA ASN A 7 -1.19 20.85 -15.24
C ASN A 7 -1.75 20.52 -16.63
N PRO A 8 -1.04 19.67 -17.41
CA PRO A 8 -1.45 19.33 -18.77
C PRO A 8 -2.63 18.34 -18.84
N TYR A 9 -3.11 17.87 -17.67
CA TYR A 9 -4.20 16.90 -17.58
C TYR A 9 -5.42 17.52 -16.90
N PRO A 10 -6.65 17.12 -17.28
CA PRO A 10 -7.85 17.53 -16.55
C PRO A 10 -7.75 17.13 -15.07
N THR A 11 -7.89 18.08 -14.17
CA THR A 11 -7.97 17.83 -12.73
C THR A 11 -8.93 18.80 -12.08
N ILE A 12 -9.59 18.34 -11.01
CA ILE A 12 -10.42 19.17 -10.13
C ILE A 12 -9.71 19.50 -8.83
N ARG A 13 -8.43 19.07 -8.67
CA ARG A 13 -7.63 19.28 -7.47
C ARG A 13 -6.39 20.12 -7.78
N THR A 14 -6.04 20.97 -6.81
CA THR A 14 -4.81 21.75 -6.83
C THR A 14 -3.83 21.21 -5.81
N PRO A 15 -2.51 21.36 -6.04
CA PRO A 15 -1.52 21.04 -5.01
C PRO A 15 -1.67 21.94 -3.79
N VAL A 16 -1.38 21.39 -2.61
CA VAL A 16 -1.47 22.12 -1.33
C VAL A 16 -0.08 22.43 -0.82
N PHE A 17 0.19 23.70 -0.52
CA PHE A 17 1.46 24.19 0.01
C PHE A 17 1.33 24.49 1.50
N ALA A 18 2.20 23.89 2.34
CA ALA A 18 2.21 24.15 3.78
C ALA A 18 3.50 23.62 4.43
N ARG A 19 3.71 23.98 5.70
CA ARG A 19 4.83 23.49 6.51
C ARG A 19 4.48 22.21 7.28
N ASN A 20 3.19 21.95 7.48
CA ASN A 20 2.66 20.74 8.08
C ASN A 20 1.60 20.18 7.15
N LEU A 21 1.74 18.92 6.72
CA LEU A 21 0.89 18.31 5.69
C LEU A 21 0.49 16.89 6.02
N VAL A 22 -0.72 16.54 5.60
CA VAL A 22 -1.27 15.18 5.57
C VAL A 22 -1.95 14.97 4.22
N ALA A 23 -1.65 13.88 3.51
CA ALA A 23 -2.35 13.49 2.30
C ALA A 23 -2.75 12.01 2.38
N THR A 24 -4.02 11.71 2.11
CA THR A 24 -4.57 10.34 2.13
C THR A 24 -5.84 10.22 1.30
N SER A 25 -6.33 8.98 1.10
CA SER A 25 -7.47 8.67 0.23
C SER A 25 -8.84 9.06 0.79
N GLN A 26 -8.93 9.60 2.03
CA GLN A 26 -10.20 9.95 2.66
C GLN A 26 -10.07 11.25 3.49
N PRO A 27 -10.95 12.25 3.27
CA PRO A 27 -10.82 13.58 3.87
C PRO A 27 -10.83 13.60 5.41
N LEU A 28 -11.69 12.78 6.04
CA LEU A 28 -11.80 12.76 7.51
C LEU A 28 -10.50 12.24 8.15
N ALA A 29 -9.81 11.31 7.49
CA ALA A 29 -8.51 10.82 7.95
C ALA A 29 -7.40 11.88 7.79
N ALA A 30 -7.41 12.64 6.68
CA ALA A 30 -6.49 13.76 6.50
C ALA A 30 -6.69 14.83 7.59
N GLN A 31 -7.95 15.18 7.89
CA GLN A 31 -8.29 16.12 8.95
C GLN A 31 -7.87 15.62 10.34
N ALA A 32 -8.00 14.31 10.63
CA ALA A 32 -7.56 13.73 11.88
C ALA A 32 -6.04 13.87 12.08
N GLY A 33 -5.25 13.54 11.06
CA GLY A 33 -3.80 13.75 11.09
C GLY A 33 -3.43 15.23 11.26
N LEU A 34 -4.13 16.13 10.55
CA LEU A 34 -3.93 17.57 10.68
C LEU A 34 -4.24 18.09 12.10
N ARG A 35 -5.33 17.59 12.71
CA ARG A 35 -5.69 17.90 14.11
C ARG A 35 -4.57 17.52 15.08
N ILE A 36 -3.93 16.38 14.86
CA ILE A 36 -2.80 15.93 15.70
C ILE A 36 -1.57 16.82 15.51
N LEU A 37 -1.24 17.22 14.27
CA LEU A 37 -0.16 18.20 14.01
C LEU A 37 -0.44 19.55 14.69
N GLN A 38 -1.68 20.04 14.64
CA GLN A 38 -2.11 21.28 15.31
C GLN A 38 -2.08 21.18 16.84
N ALA A 39 -2.29 19.99 17.40
CA ALA A 39 -2.17 19.73 18.83
C ALA A 39 -0.71 19.60 19.32
N GLY A 40 0.28 19.77 18.43
CA GLY A 40 1.70 19.68 18.77
C GLY A 40 2.32 18.31 18.54
N GLY A 41 1.60 17.35 17.95
CA GLY A 41 2.15 16.06 17.50
C GLY A 41 3.11 16.22 16.33
N ASN A 42 3.95 15.22 16.14
CA ASN A 42 4.85 15.15 14.98
C ASN A 42 4.22 14.39 13.80
N ALA A 43 4.96 14.25 12.69
CA ALA A 43 4.47 13.56 11.50
C ALA A 43 4.12 12.08 11.75
N VAL A 44 4.79 11.38 12.68
CA VAL A 44 4.46 9.99 13.05
C VAL A 44 3.14 9.93 13.82
N ASP A 45 2.90 10.82 14.78
CA ASP A 45 1.63 10.89 15.49
C ASP A 45 0.47 11.14 14.52
N ALA A 46 0.66 12.09 13.59
CA ALA A 46 -0.33 12.40 12.55
C ALA A 46 -0.61 11.21 11.62
N ALA A 47 0.43 10.46 11.24
CA ALA A 47 0.29 9.28 10.39
C ALA A 47 -0.50 8.17 11.09
N ILE A 48 -0.24 7.92 12.38
CA ILE A 48 -0.98 6.93 13.19
C ILE A 48 -2.43 7.34 13.36
N ALA A 49 -2.70 8.61 13.69
CA ALA A 49 -4.06 9.11 13.83
C ALA A 49 -4.85 8.98 12.51
N ALA A 50 -4.25 9.37 11.39
CA ALA A 50 -4.86 9.20 10.08
C ALA A 50 -5.10 7.72 9.73
N ALA A 51 -4.14 6.82 10.04
CA ALA A 51 -4.26 5.38 9.82
C ALA A 51 -5.36 4.74 10.68
N ALA A 52 -5.51 5.18 11.93
CA ALA A 52 -6.54 4.69 12.83
C ALA A 52 -7.94 5.19 12.42
N VAL A 53 -8.06 6.47 11.98
CA VAL A 53 -9.33 7.02 11.50
C VAL A 53 -9.72 6.37 10.17
N ILE A 54 -8.80 6.24 9.21
CA ILE A 54 -9.14 5.66 7.90
C ILE A 54 -9.56 4.19 8.01
N ALA A 55 -9.11 3.47 9.04
CA ALA A 55 -9.59 2.13 9.35
C ALA A 55 -11.09 2.09 9.69
N GLN A 56 -11.67 3.22 10.13
CA GLN A 56 -13.11 3.36 10.38
C GLN A 56 -13.86 3.89 9.15
N VAL A 57 -13.32 4.92 8.50
CA VAL A 57 -14.03 5.70 7.48
C VAL A 57 -13.84 5.18 6.04
N GLU A 58 -12.90 4.28 5.81
CA GLU A 58 -12.69 3.53 4.56
C GLU A 58 -12.56 2.02 4.82
N PRO A 59 -13.57 1.36 5.43
CA PRO A 59 -13.47 -0.04 5.86
C PRO A 59 -13.36 -1.03 4.68
N CYS A 60 -13.71 -0.59 3.48
CA CYS A 60 -13.58 -1.38 2.25
C CYS A 60 -12.11 -1.61 1.83
N SER A 61 -11.16 -0.86 2.35
CA SER A 61 -9.75 -0.94 1.93
C SER A 61 -8.80 -1.38 3.03
N ASN A 62 -9.19 -1.16 4.29
CA ASN A 62 -8.37 -1.47 5.46
C ASN A 62 -9.23 -1.65 6.72
N GLY A 63 -8.61 -1.80 7.91
CA GLY A 63 -9.31 -1.95 9.18
C GLY A 63 -8.32 -2.22 10.33
N LEU A 64 -8.83 -2.42 11.54
CA LEU A 64 -8.01 -2.79 12.71
C LEU A 64 -7.33 -4.16 12.53
N GLY A 65 -7.91 -5.04 11.73
CA GLY A 65 -7.36 -6.35 11.37
C GLY A 65 -6.53 -6.34 10.08
N ALA A 66 -5.93 -5.21 9.69
CA ALA A 66 -5.05 -5.03 8.53
C ALA A 66 -3.57 -5.29 8.84
N ASP A 67 -2.73 -5.22 7.79
CA ASP A 67 -1.28 -5.07 7.89
C ASP A 67 -0.86 -3.66 7.53
N ASN A 68 0.34 -3.21 7.97
CA ASN A 68 0.92 -1.94 7.55
C ASN A 68 2.43 -2.02 7.31
N PHE A 69 2.92 -1.12 6.44
CA PHE A 69 4.34 -0.84 6.26
C PHE A 69 4.57 0.67 6.32
N ALA A 70 5.76 1.08 6.75
CA ALA A 70 6.12 2.49 6.75
C ALA A 70 7.60 2.72 6.42
N ILE A 71 7.90 3.87 5.84
CA ILE A 71 9.24 4.46 5.79
C ILE A 71 9.16 5.84 6.42
N VAL A 72 10.03 6.10 7.39
CA VAL A 72 10.07 7.35 8.15
C VAL A 72 11.45 7.97 8.05
N TRP A 73 11.49 9.23 7.64
CA TRP A 73 12.65 10.10 7.86
C TRP A 73 12.45 10.85 9.17
N ASP A 74 13.33 10.64 10.14
CA ASP A 74 13.22 11.22 11.49
C ASP A 74 13.94 12.56 11.68
N GLY A 75 14.49 13.11 10.58
CA GLY A 75 15.35 14.29 10.57
C GLY A 75 16.84 13.95 10.43
N GLN A 76 17.24 12.69 10.60
CA GLN A 76 18.63 12.23 10.54
C GLN A 76 18.80 11.00 9.65
N GLN A 77 17.87 10.03 9.68
CA GLN A 77 17.98 8.78 8.95
C GLN A 77 16.61 8.20 8.57
N LEU A 78 16.63 7.28 7.60
CA LEU A 78 15.46 6.51 7.21
C LEU A 78 15.28 5.29 8.12
N HIS A 79 14.04 5.08 8.55
CA HIS A 79 13.60 3.88 9.26
C HIS A 79 12.55 3.17 8.41
N GLY A 80 12.74 1.88 8.14
CA GLY A 80 11.74 1.03 7.53
C GLY A 80 10.99 0.21 8.58
N LEU A 81 9.68 0.09 8.44
CA LEU A 81 8.83 -0.77 9.25
C LEU A 81 8.07 -1.77 8.36
N ASN A 82 8.20 -3.05 8.66
CA ASN A 82 7.46 -4.15 8.05
C ASN A 82 6.52 -4.77 9.08
N GLY A 83 5.27 -4.32 9.07
CA GLY A 83 4.18 -4.84 9.89
C GLY A 83 3.36 -5.92 9.16
N SER A 84 3.97 -6.74 8.30
CA SER A 84 3.31 -7.91 7.70
C SER A 84 3.02 -8.97 8.76
N GLY A 85 1.79 -9.46 8.78
CA GLY A 85 1.41 -10.59 9.60
C GLY A 85 2.06 -11.91 9.19
N ILE A 86 1.94 -12.92 10.05
CA ILE A 86 2.45 -14.27 9.82
C ILE A 86 1.31 -15.27 9.72
N ALA A 87 1.55 -16.38 9.02
CA ALA A 87 0.61 -17.51 8.96
C ALA A 87 0.41 -18.12 10.35
N PRO A 88 -0.82 -18.55 10.73
CA PRO A 88 -1.06 -19.33 11.93
C PRO A 88 -0.18 -20.58 12.00
N ALA A 89 0.21 -20.99 13.20
CA ALA A 89 1.04 -22.19 13.43
C ALA A 89 0.40 -23.49 12.90
N ALA A 90 -0.92 -23.53 12.83
CA ALA A 90 -1.65 -24.68 12.32
C ALA A 90 -1.59 -24.84 10.78
N TRP A 91 -1.15 -23.83 10.04
CA TRP A 91 -1.20 -23.82 8.59
C TRP A 91 -0.04 -24.56 7.94
N SER A 92 -0.39 -25.46 7.02
CA SER A 92 0.53 -26.18 6.13
C SER A 92 -0.22 -26.54 4.84
N LEU A 93 0.49 -27.03 3.82
CA LEU A 93 -0.17 -27.55 2.63
C LEU A 93 -1.09 -28.73 2.97
N ASP A 94 -0.69 -29.61 3.92
CA ASP A 94 -1.51 -30.73 4.34
C ASP A 94 -2.74 -30.28 5.14
N PHE A 95 -2.65 -29.20 5.92
CA PHE A 95 -3.82 -28.58 6.55
C PHE A 95 -4.85 -28.13 5.49
N LEU A 96 -4.39 -27.45 4.43
CA LEU A 96 -5.27 -27.00 3.35
C LEU A 96 -5.81 -28.19 2.54
N ARG A 97 -5.00 -29.21 2.24
CA ARG A 97 -5.48 -30.41 1.51
C ARG A 97 -6.59 -31.15 2.24
N ARG A 98 -6.49 -31.29 3.56
CA ARG A 98 -7.58 -31.90 4.36
C ARG A 98 -8.90 -31.13 4.27
N ARG A 99 -8.87 -29.84 4.03
CA ARG A 99 -10.07 -28.97 3.96
C ARG A 99 -10.61 -28.80 2.55
N TYR A 100 -9.72 -28.72 1.56
CA TYR A 100 -10.06 -28.27 0.20
C TYR A 100 -9.72 -29.31 -0.88
N GLY A 101 -9.20 -30.48 -0.49
CA GLY A 101 -8.76 -31.52 -1.44
C GLY A 101 -7.38 -31.24 -2.02
N ASP A 102 -6.93 -32.16 -2.89
CA ASP A 102 -5.54 -32.15 -3.40
C ASP A 102 -5.27 -31.02 -4.41
N ASP A 103 -6.27 -30.61 -5.19
CA ASP A 103 -6.12 -29.49 -6.14
C ASP A 103 -6.29 -28.15 -5.41
N LEU A 104 -5.27 -27.77 -4.66
CA LEU A 104 -5.27 -26.49 -3.95
C LEU A 104 -5.20 -25.28 -4.90
N ALA A 105 -4.68 -25.43 -6.11
CA ALA A 105 -4.62 -24.34 -7.07
C ALA A 105 -6.03 -23.88 -7.48
N ALA A 106 -6.96 -24.82 -7.66
CA ALA A 106 -8.34 -24.53 -8.00
C ALA A 106 -9.22 -24.25 -6.76
N ASN A 107 -8.98 -24.95 -5.64
CA ASN A 107 -9.96 -25.06 -4.55
C ASN A 107 -9.64 -24.22 -3.30
N ARG A 108 -8.41 -23.71 -3.13
CA ARG A 108 -8.07 -22.91 -1.94
C ARG A 108 -8.96 -21.66 -1.84
N PRO A 109 -9.37 -21.27 -0.62
CA PRO A 109 -10.26 -20.13 -0.46
C PRO A 109 -9.54 -18.80 -0.80
N VAL A 110 -10.31 -17.87 -1.35
CA VAL A 110 -9.89 -16.47 -1.55
C VAL A 110 -10.25 -15.62 -0.33
N ARG A 111 -11.27 -16.02 0.43
CA ARG A 111 -11.86 -15.33 1.57
C ARG A 111 -12.07 -16.31 2.74
N GLY A 112 -12.53 -15.80 3.87
CA GLY A 112 -12.79 -16.58 5.07
C GLY A 112 -11.55 -16.81 5.94
N TRP A 113 -11.69 -17.59 7.00
CA TRP A 113 -10.68 -17.79 8.03
C TRP A 113 -9.33 -18.31 7.52
N ASP A 114 -9.35 -19.23 6.56
CA ASP A 114 -8.11 -19.85 6.06
C ASP A 114 -7.33 -18.95 5.09
N THR A 115 -7.66 -17.67 5.09
CA THR A 115 -6.90 -16.60 4.43
C THR A 115 -6.41 -15.53 5.41
N VAL A 116 -6.76 -15.64 6.71
CA VAL A 116 -6.41 -14.65 7.74
C VAL A 116 -5.03 -14.98 8.32
N THR A 117 -4.03 -14.14 8.05
CA THR A 117 -2.78 -14.11 8.83
C THR A 117 -2.96 -13.22 10.06
N VAL A 118 -2.08 -13.32 11.06
CA VAL A 118 -2.16 -12.45 12.24
C VAL A 118 -2.05 -10.99 11.80
N PRO A 119 -3.01 -10.11 12.15
CA PRO A 119 -2.98 -8.71 11.71
C PRO A 119 -1.80 -7.94 12.28
N GLY A 120 -1.13 -7.12 11.46
CA GLY A 120 0.07 -6.40 11.87
C GLY A 120 -0.08 -4.90 12.06
N ALA A 121 -1.20 -4.28 11.64
CA ALA A 121 -1.34 -2.82 11.63
C ALA A 121 -1.22 -2.19 13.03
N VAL A 122 -1.89 -2.75 14.03
CA VAL A 122 -1.84 -2.24 15.42
C VAL A 122 -0.44 -2.34 16.00
N ALA A 123 0.28 -3.43 15.74
CA ALA A 123 1.68 -3.58 16.15
C ALA A 123 2.57 -2.54 15.48
N GLY A 124 2.35 -2.27 14.19
CA GLY A 124 3.06 -1.23 13.47
C GLY A 124 2.83 0.16 14.06
N TRP A 125 1.60 0.51 14.43
CA TRP A 125 1.32 1.78 15.12
C TRP A 125 2.05 1.86 16.47
N ALA A 126 2.01 0.78 17.24
CA ALA A 126 2.68 0.72 18.55
C ALA A 126 4.21 0.88 18.43
N LEU A 127 4.82 0.22 17.43
CA LEU A 127 6.27 0.31 17.17
C LEU A 127 6.66 1.72 16.68
N LEU A 128 5.90 2.29 15.74
CA LEU A 128 6.14 3.67 15.25
C LEU A 128 6.06 4.67 16.39
N HIS A 129 4.98 4.63 17.17
CA HIS A 129 4.78 5.53 18.29
C HIS A 129 5.83 5.34 19.38
N GLY A 130 6.12 4.09 19.76
CA GLY A 130 7.08 3.79 20.82
C GLY A 130 8.50 4.25 20.54
N LYS A 131 8.89 4.38 19.25
CA LYS A 131 10.22 4.84 18.85
C LYS A 131 10.27 6.31 18.47
N LEU A 132 9.23 6.83 17.79
CA LEU A 132 9.26 8.11 17.10
C LEU A 132 8.08 9.03 17.43
N GLY A 133 7.08 8.56 18.19
CA GLY A 133 5.92 9.35 18.59
C GLY A 133 6.28 10.43 19.62
N HIS A 134 5.48 11.48 19.67
CA HIS A 134 5.67 12.63 20.57
C HIS A 134 4.52 12.79 21.57
N LEU A 135 3.27 12.77 21.11
CA LEU A 135 2.09 12.89 21.98
C LEU A 135 1.80 11.55 22.70
N PRO A 136 1.04 11.57 23.82
CA PRO A 136 0.53 10.33 24.41
C PRO A 136 -0.25 9.49 23.38
N PHE A 137 -0.05 8.18 23.36
CA PHE A 137 -0.67 7.29 22.36
C PHE A 137 -2.20 7.35 22.38
N ALA A 138 -2.80 7.55 23.55
CA ALA A 138 -4.24 7.72 23.72
C ALA A 138 -4.75 9.00 23.01
N ASP A 139 -3.99 10.10 23.07
CA ASP A 139 -4.34 11.35 22.41
C ASP A 139 -4.24 11.21 20.88
N VAL A 140 -3.24 10.45 20.40
CA VAL A 140 -3.08 10.14 18.98
C VAL A 140 -4.25 9.32 18.45
N LEU A 141 -4.80 8.38 19.23
CA LEU A 141 -5.95 7.55 18.84
C LEU A 141 -7.32 8.20 19.11
N ALA A 142 -7.37 9.30 19.86
CA ALA A 142 -8.62 9.97 20.24
C ALA A 142 -9.52 10.32 19.03
N PRO A 143 -9.02 10.83 17.89
CA PRO A 143 -9.86 11.08 16.71
C PRO A 143 -10.53 9.81 16.17
N ALA A 144 -9.83 8.67 16.17
CA ALA A 144 -10.39 7.40 15.70
C ALA A 144 -11.46 6.86 16.66
N ILE A 145 -11.25 7.00 17.97
CA ILE A 145 -12.25 6.66 18.99
C ILE A 145 -13.50 7.52 18.80
N GLU A 146 -13.35 8.81 18.54
CA GLU A 146 -14.47 9.73 18.31
C GLU A 146 -15.31 9.30 17.08
N TYR A 147 -14.67 8.97 15.93
CA TYR A 147 -15.40 8.47 14.75
C TYR A 147 -16.04 7.10 14.99
N ALA A 148 -15.40 6.22 15.76
CA ALA A 148 -15.98 4.93 16.12
C ALA A 148 -17.20 5.07 17.05
N GLU A 149 -17.24 6.06 17.93
CA GLU A 149 -18.38 6.34 18.82
C GLU A 149 -19.51 7.08 18.13
N ARG A 150 -19.17 8.13 17.36
CA ARG A 150 -20.16 9.03 16.77
C ARG A 150 -20.53 8.67 15.34
N GLY A 151 -19.71 7.85 14.68
CA GLY A 151 -19.88 7.50 13.27
C GLY A 151 -19.41 8.59 12.31
N PHE A 152 -19.62 8.32 11.01
CA PHE A 152 -19.22 9.19 9.91
C PHE A 152 -20.22 9.09 8.75
N ALA A 153 -20.26 10.10 7.89
CA ALA A 153 -21.03 10.07 6.64
C ALA A 153 -20.25 9.31 5.56
N VAL A 154 -20.87 8.31 4.94
CA VAL A 154 -20.24 7.46 3.92
C VAL A 154 -20.01 8.24 2.63
N SER A 155 -18.77 8.26 2.13
CA SER A 155 -18.36 8.97 0.92
C SER A 155 -18.67 8.17 -0.37
N PRO A 156 -18.73 8.82 -1.55
CA PRO A 156 -19.18 8.18 -2.80
C PRO A 156 -18.34 6.96 -3.21
N ILE A 157 -16.99 7.08 -3.23
CA ILE A 157 -16.12 5.98 -3.66
C ILE A 157 -16.14 4.82 -2.65
N VAL A 158 -16.19 5.13 -1.35
CA VAL A 158 -16.32 4.12 -0.29
C VAL A 158 -17.64 3.36 -0.45
N GLN A 159 -18.75 4.07 -0.70
CA GLN A 159 -20.06 3.48 -0.91
C GLN A 159 -20.08 2.53 -2.11
N GLU A 160 -19.50 2.95 -3.24
CA GLU A 160 -19.46 2.13 -4.46
C GLU A 160 -18.64 0.85 -4.25
N LYS A 161 -17.48 0.94 -3.61
CA LYS A 161 -16.68 -0.25 -3.25
C LYS A 161 -17.44 -1.19 -2.31
N TRP A 162 -18.21 -0.64 -1.40
CA TRP A 162 -19.02 -1.42 -0.47
C TRP A 162 -20.13 -2.16 -1.20
N ARG A 163 -20.83 -1.47 -2.11
CA ARG A 163 -21.88 -2.04 -2.96
C ARG A 163 -21.35 -3.21 -3.82
N LEU A 164 -20.15 -3.08 -4.38
CA LEU A 164 -19.51 -4.15 -5.15
C LEU A 164 -19.06 -5.34 -4.29
N ALA A 165 -18.78 -5.11 -3.01
CA ALA A 165 -18.34 -6.15 -2.09
C ALA A 165 -19.50 -6.95 -1.47
N GLU A 166 -20.68 -6.34 -1.31
CA GLU A 166 -21.85 -6.97 -0.67
C GLU A 166 -22.16 -8.38 -1.22
N PRO A 167 -22.39 -8.59 -2.53
CA PRO A 167 -22.74 -9.90 -3.06
C PRO A 167 -21.66 -10.96 -2.86
N LEU A 168 -20.42 -10.55 -2.66
CA LEU A 168 -19.28 -11.45 -2.47
C LEU A 168 -19.07 -11.83 -1.00
N LEU A 169 -19.52 -10.99 -0.05
CA LEU A 169 -19.11 -11.08 1.35
C LEU A 169 -20.25 -11.25 2.36
N LYS A 170 -21.50 -11.02 1.98
CA LYS A 170 -22.66 -11.05 2.89
C LYS A 170 -22.80 -12.33 3.71
N ASP A 171 -22.33 -13.46 3.18
CA ASP A 171 -22.46 -14.77 3.81
C ASP A 171 -21.27 -15.16 4.70
N TYR A 172 -20.22 -14.29 4.77
CA TYR A 172 -19.09 -14.53 5.65
C TYR A 172 -19.39 -14.15 7.10
N PRO A 173 -18.76 -14.83 8.08
CA PRO A 173 -19.03 -14.63 9.51
C PRO A 173 -18.92 -13.17 9.95
N GLY A 174 -20.00 -12.62 10.48
CA GLY A 174 -20.07 -11.26 11.01
C GLY A 174 -20.20 -10.14 9.96
N PHE A 175 -20.06 -10.41 8.66
CA PHE A 175 -20.07 -9.34 7.64
C PHE A 175 -21.41 -8.61 7.58
N THR A 176 -22.51 -9.36 7.40
CA THR A 176 -23.85 -8.78 7.32
C THR A 176 -24.24 -8.03 8.57
N GLU A 177 -23.93 -8.57 9.75
CA GLU A 177 -24.23 -7.96 11.04
C GLU A 177 -23.55 -6.57 11.19
N HIS A 178 -22.29 -6.44 10.74
CA HIS A 178 -21.49 -5.24 10.98
C HIS A 178 -21.52 -4.25 9.82
N PHE A 179 -21.52 -4.73 8.58
CA PHE A 179 -21.39 -3.88 7.40
C PHE A 179 -22.68 -3.68 6.61
N LEU A 180 -23.74 -4.41 6.91
CA LEU A 180 -25.06 -4.22 6.30
C LEU A 180 -26.12 -3.85 7.35
N PRO A 181 -25.93 -2.74 8.11
CA PRO A 181 -26.91 -2.31 9.08
C PRO A 181 -28.22 -2.04 8.35
N ARG A 182 -29.34 -2.52 8.78
CA ARG A 182 -30.63 -2.46 8.07
C ARG A 182 -30.72 -3.42 6.85
N GLY A 183 -29.87 -4.46 6.77
CA GLY A 183 -29.88 -5.46 5.70
C GLY A 183 -29.45 -4.96 4.33
N ARG A 184 -28.73 -3.83 4.24
CA ARG A 184 -28.23 -3.25 2.98
C ARG A 184 -26.97 -2.40 3.20
N VAL A 185 -26.27 -2.13 2.10
CA VAL A 185 -25.16 -1.16 2.07
C VAL A 185 -25.67 0.24 2.45
N PRO A 186 -24.94 1.01 3.28
CA PRO A 186 -25.24 2.41 3.55
C PRO A 186 -25.24 3.25 2.26
N ARG A 187 -26.09 4.27 2.20
CA ARG A 187 -26.12 5.23 1.07
C ARG A 187 -25.00 6.25 1.23
N VAL A 188 -24.66 6.91 0.12
CA VAL A 188 -23.79 8.12 0.16
C VAL A 188 -24.41 9.15 1.09
N GLY A 189 -23.59 9.70 2.00
CA GLY A 189 -24.00 10.64 3.03
C GLY A 189 -24.75 10.02 4.22
N GLU A 190 -25.07 8.73 4.19
CA GLU A 190 -25.68 8.04 5.33
C GLU A 190 -24.66 7.86 6.44
N HIS A 191 -25.12 8.10 7.67
CA HIS A 191 -24.27 7.97 8.85
C HIS A 191 -24.08 6.48 9.21
N PHE A 192 -22.82 6.08 9.37
CA PHE A 192 -22.43 4.71 9.69
C PHE A 192 -21.53 4.67 10.93
N THR A 193 -21.71 3.66 11.75
CA THR A 193 -20.89 3.37 12.94
C THR A 193 -20.53 1.90 12.95
N LEU A 194 -19.26 1.59 13.14
CA LEU A 194 -18.80 0.20 13.27
C LEU A 194 -18.88 -0.23 14.73
N ALA A 195 -19.85 -1.06 15.05
CA ALA A 195 -20.10 -1.50 16.41
C ALA A 195 -18.89 -2.18 17.05
N GLY A 196 -18.56 -1.80 18.30
CA GLY A 196 -17.44 -2.36 19.05
C GLY A 196 -16.07 -1.75 18.75
N ALA A 197 -15.87 -1.06 17.63
CA ALA A 197 -14.57 -0.49 17.26
C ALA A 197 -14.05 0.54 18.27
N ALA A 198 -14.92 1.35 18.89
CA ALA A 198 -14.53 2.29 19.92
C ALA A 198 -13.94 1.61 21.16
N ARG A 199 -14.56 0.50 21.61
CA ARG A 199 -14.03 -0.31 22.71
C ARG A 199 -12.66 -0.86 22.37
N THR A 200 -12.51 -1.42 21.18
CA THR A 200 -11.24 -1.98 20.70
C THR A 200 -10.15 -0.93 20.66
N LEU A 201 -10.43 0.25 20.09
CA LEU A 201 -9.48 1.36 20.04
C LEU A 201 -9.06 1.87 21.42
N LYS A 202 -9.99 1.92 22.40
CA LYS A 202 -9.66 2.26 23.80
C LYS A 202 -8.71 1.23 24.42
N LEU A 203 -8.98 -0.07 24.26
CA LEU A 203 -8.09 -1.12 24.74
C LEU A 203 -6.69 -1.04 24.08
N ILE A 204 -6.62 -0.73 22.78
CA ILE A 204 -5.36 -0.50 22.07
C ILE A 204 -4.64 0.72 22.64
N ALA A 205 -5.34 1.83 22.88
CA ALA A 205 -4.78 3.06 23.42
C ALA A 205 -4.20 2.85 24.82
N ASP A 206 -4.96 2.26 25.74
CA ASP A 206 -4.60 2.04 27.13
C ASP A 206 -3.40 1.07 27.28
N SER A 207 -3.33 0.05 26.42
CA SER A 207 -2.28 -0.97 26.44
C SER A 207 -1.09 -0.68 25.51
N LYS A 208 -1.09 0.43 24.79
CA LYS A 208 -0.13 0.73 23.73
C LYS A 208 -0.02 -0.39 22.69
N GLY A 209 -1.18 -0.98 22.33
CA GLY A 209 -1.31 -2.03 21.32
C GLY A 209 -1.22 -3.46 21.85
N GLU A 210 -0.71 -3.68 23.08
CA GLU A 210 -0.48 -5.05 23.58
C GLU A 210 -1.78 -5.85 23.74
N ALA A 211 -2.89 -5.23 24.17
CA ALA A 211 -4.18 -5.90 24.34
C ALA A 211 -4.75 -6.50 23.03
N PHE A 212 -4.30 -6.03 21.87
CA PHE A 212 -4.69 -6.61 20.59
C PHE A 212 -4.07 -8.00 20.37
N TYR A 213 -2.88 -8.25 20.91
CA TYR A 213 -2.11 -9.47 20.71
C TYR A 213 -2.06 -10.38 21.94
N ARG A 214 -2.26 -9.83 23.13
CA ARG A 214 -2.26 -10.55 24.41
C ARG A 214 -3.40 -10.07 25.28
N GLY A 215 -4.42 -10.91 25.47
CA GLY A 215 -5.60 -10.62 26.29
C GLY A 215 -6.90 -10.68 25.49
N GLU A 216 -7.89 -9.90 25.93
CA GLU A 216 -9.28 -10.10 25.53
C GLU A 216 -9.55 -10.02 24.03
N ILE A 217 -8.79 -9.21 23.25
CA ILE A 217 -9.03 -9.10 21.80
C ILE A 217 -8.56 -10.38 21.11
N ALA A 218 -7.34 -10.85 21.41
CA ALA A 218 -6.82 -12.11 20.85
C ALA A 218 -7.70 -13.30 21.23
N ASP A 219 -8.16 -13.35 22.50
CA ASP A 219 -9.04 -14.40 23.01
C ASP A 219 -10.39 -14.39 22.29
N ALA A 220 -10.98 -13.20 22.05
CA ALA A 220 -12.23 -13.06 21.31
C ALA A 220 -12.09 -13.51 19.85
N VAL A 221 -10.97 -13.16 19.19
CA VAL A 221 -10.69 -13.64 17.82
C VAL A 221 -10.58 -15.17 17.80
N GLU A 222 -9.83 -15.78 18.72
CA GLU A 222 -9.71 -17.24 18.82
C GLU A 222 -11.06 -17.90 19.09
N GLN A 223 -11.82 -17.38 20.04
CA GLN A 223 -13.15 -17.91 20.36
C GLN A 223 -14.07 -17.88 19.14
N TYR A 224 -14.10 -16.77 18.40
CA TYR A 224 -14.93 -16.63 17.22
C TYR A 224 -14.44 -17.52 16.07
N ALA A 225 -13.12 -17.62 15.87
CA ALA A 225 -12.51 -18.53 14.90
C ALA A 225 -12.94 -19.98 15.18
N ARG A 226 -12.86 -20.43 16.43
CA ARG A 226 -13.26 -21.79 16.84
C ARG A 226 -14.75 -22.07 16.59
N GLN A 227 -15.61 -21.07 16.82
CA GLN A 227 -17.06 -21.18 16.60
C GLN A 227 -17.44 -21.23 15.12
N THR A 228 -16.67 -20.57 14.25
CA THR A 228 -17.00 -20.36 12.84
C THR A 228 -16.00 -21.01 11.87
N GLY A 229 -15.15 -21.91 12.36
CA GLY A 229 -14.31 -22.80 11.56
C GLY A 229 -12.90 -22.30 11.26
N GLY A 230 -12.42 -21.25 11.95
CA GLY A 230 -11.03 -20.77 11.84
C GLY A 230 -10.05 -21.61 12.66
N ALA A 231 -8.76 -21.52 12.30
CA ALA A 231 -7.66 -22.24 12.98
C ALA A 231 -6.69 -21.29 13.69
N ILE A 232 -6.85 -19.98 13.58
CA ILE A 232 -6.03 -18.98 14.24
C ILE A 232 -6.30 -18.96 15.74
N THR A 233 -5.25 -18.79 16.55
CA THR A 233 -5.32 -18.83 18.02
C THR A 233 -4.71 -17.58 18.66
N ALA A 234 -5.05 -17.31 19.93
CA ALA A 234 -4.42 -16.26 20.73
C ALA A 234 -2.89 -16.47 20.88
N LYS A 235 -2.42 -17.72 20.80
CA LYS A 235 -0.98 -18.03 20.78
C LYS A 235 -0.30 -17.52 19.52
N ASP A 236 -0.98 -17.55 18.36
CA ASP A 236 -0.45 -17.00 17.12
C ASP A 236 -0.29 -15.48 17.22
N PHE A 237 -1.26 -14.79 17.84
CA PHE A 237 -1.20 -13.35 18.13
C PHE A 237 -0.03 -13.01 19.05
N ALA A 238 0.12 -13.73 20.16
CA ALA A 238 1.22 -13.52 21.10
C ALA A 238 2.59 -13.78 20.45
N ALA A 239 2.72 -14.84 19.65
CA ALA A 239 3.95 -15.16 18.92
C ALA A 239 4.30 -14.06 17.91
N TYR A 240 3.31 -13.51 17.21
CA TYR A 240 3.52 -12.39 16.29
C TYR A 240 3.97 -11.13 17.03
N TRP A 241 3.38 -10.82 18.19
CA TRP A 241 3.75 -9.65 18.99
C TRP A 241 5.22 -9.68 19.42
N ASP A 242 5.72 -10.83 19.83
CA ASP A 242 7.15 -11.00 20.15
C ASP A 242 8.02 -10.92 18.91
N PHE A 243 7.60 -11.56 17.82
CA PHE A 243 8.32 -11.56 16.56
C PHE A 243 8.46 -10.15 15.97
N VAL A 244 7.38 -9.38 15.91
CA VAL A 244 7.41 -8.06 15.26
C VAL A 244 8.22 -7.02 16.03
N LYS A 245 8.32 -7.13 17.34
CA LYS A 245 9.20 -6.28 18.17
C LYS A 245 10.66 -6.37 17.77
N THR A 246 11.11 -7.54 17.32
CA THR A 246 12.49 -7.79 16.89
C THR A 246 12.69 -7.69 15.40
N ALA A 247 11.70 -8.09 14.59
CA ALA A 247 11.80 -8.23 13.15
C ALA A 247 10.94 -7.20 12.36
N GLY A 248 10.26 -6.29 13.04
CA GLY A 248 9.44 -5.25 12.42
C GLY A 248 10.25 -4.10 11.84
N TRP A 249 11.29 -3.67 12.56
CA TRP A 249 12.19 -2.65 12.04
C TRP A 249 13.18 -3.26 11.04
N VAL A 250 13.25 -2.68 9.83
CA VAL A 250 14.08 -3.15 8.72
C VAL A 250 14.83 -1.99 8.08
N GLY A 251 15.99 -2.26 7.49
CA GLY A 251 16.63 -1.31 6.59
C GLY A 251 15.84 -1.22 5.28
N THR A 252 15.91 -0.10 4.60
CA THR A 252 15.34 0.05 3.25
C THR A 252 16.27 -0.53 2.19
N ILE A 253 15.71 -0.98 1.07
CA ILE A 253 16.43 -1.26 -0.18
C ILE A 253 16.23 -0.09 -1.13
N SER A 254 17.19 0.15 -2.04
CA SER A 254 17.13 1.35 -2.87
C SER A 254 17.75 1.20 -4.25
N LYS A 255 17.39 2.12 -5.15
CA LYS A 255 18.01 2.29 -6.48
C LYS A 255 18.08 3.75 -6.88
N ASP A 256 19.19 4.13 -7.49
CA ASP A 256 19.39 5.51 -7.94
C ASP A 256 18.91 5.73 -9.37
N ILE A 257 18.53 6.98 -9.63
CA ILE A 257 18.24 7.50 -10.96
C ILE A 257 18.70 8.95 -11.06
N ALA A 258 19.23 9.34 -12.21
CA ALA A 258 19.56 10.73 -12.51
C ALA A 258 18.27 11.49 -12.86
N GLY A 259 18.09 12.68 -12.29
CA GLY A 259 17.01 13.59 -12.66
C GLY A 259 17.39 14.50 -13.84
N ARG A 260 16.40 15.18 -14.41
CA ARG A 260 16.61 16.19 -15.47
C ARG A 260 17.44 17.41 -15.02
N ASP A 261 17.60 17.59 -13.73
CA ASP A 261 18.38 18.66 -13.09
C ASP A 261 19.83 18.23 -12.77
N ASP A 262 20.28 17.13 -13.38
CA ASP A 262 21.59 16.49 -13.16
C ASP A 262 21.83 16.08 -11.70
N GLN A 263 20.76 16.07 -10.90
CA GLN A 263 20.83 15.60 -9.52
C GLN A 263 20.59 14.10 -9.46
N ARG A 264 21.23 13.46 -8.49
CA ARG A 264 20.98 12.06 -8.16
C ARG A 264 19.77 11.95 -7.24
N TYR A 265 18.85 11.09 -7.59
CA TYR A 265 17.72 10.69 -6.76
C TYR A 265 17.85 9.22 -6.39
N THR A 266 17.46 8.86 -5.18
CA THR A 266 17.48 7.47 -4.69
C THR A 266 16.09 7.12 -4.20
N LEU A 267 15.44 6.18 -4.88
CA LEU A 267 14.17 5.60 -4.43
C LEU A 267 14.44 4.53 -3.39
N HIS A 268 13.78 4.62 -2.24
CA HIS A 268 13.80 3.66 -1.16
C HIS A 268 12.46 2.94 -1.04
N GLU A 269 12.52 1.63 -0.83
CA GLU A 269 11.38 0.73 -0.63
C GLU A 269 11.64 -0.21 0.56
N ILE A 270 10.58 -0.83 1.09
CA ILE A 270 10.71 -1.89 2.10
C ILE A 270 11.19 -3.17 1.42
N PRO A 271 12.17 -3.90 2.02
CA PRO A 271 12.66 -5.16 1.47
C PRO A 271 11.59 -6.25 1.45
N PRO A 272 11.80 -7.39 0.75
CA PRO A 272 10.93 -8.56 0.82
C PRO A 272 10.56 -8.95 2.27
N ASN A 273 9.40 -9.43 2.49
CA ASN A 273 8.35 -10.08 1.66
C ASN A 273 7.49 -9.14 0.77
N GLY A 274 7.71 -7.83 0.82
CA GLY A 274 7.00 -6.84 0.00
C GLY A 274 7.50 -6.76 -1.45
N GLN A 275 6.61 -6.30 -2.34
CA GLN A 275 6.91 -6.16 -3.78
C GLN A 275 7.63 -4.85 -4.15
N GLY A 276 8.10 -4.04 -3.20
CA GLY A 276 8.79 -2.76 -3.48
C GLY A 276 10.00 -2.92 -4.40
N ILE A 277 10.67 -4.07 -4.31
CA ILE A 277 11.77 -4.42 -5.19
C ILE A 277 11.40 -4.41 -6.69
N ALA A 278 10.13 -4.61 -7.06
CA ALA A 278 9.68 -4.51 -8.45
C ALA A 278 9.83 -3.09 -9.00
N ALA A 279 9.50 -2.06 -8.20
CA ALA A 279 9.72 -0.66 -8.60
C ALA A 279 11.21 -0.36 -8.77
N LEU A 280 12.05 -0.83 -7.84
CA LEU A 280 13.49 -0.64 -7.89
C LEU A 280 14.14 -1.37 -9.07
N SER A 281 13.74 -2.62 -9.34
CA SER A 281 14.21 -3.39 -10.49
C SER A 281 13.82 -2.73 -11.80
N CYS A 282 12.56 -2.24 -11.91
CA CYS A 282 12.11 -1.50 -13.07
C CYS A 282 12.95 -0.23 -13.31
N LEU A 283 13.19 0.59 -12.28
CA LEU A 283 14.05 1.77 -12.38
C LEU A 283 15.48 1.40 -12.78
N GLY A 284 16.04 0.33 -12.18
CA GLY A 284 17.37 -0.15 -12.51
C GLY A 284 17.49 -0.66 -13.96
N ILE A 285 16.45 -1.32 -14.51
CA ILE A 285 16.38 -1.69 -15.93
C ILE A 285 16.32 -0.43 -16.81
N LEU A 286 15.44 0.53 -16.45
CA LEU A 286 15.24 1.77 -17.22
C LEU A 286 16.49 2.64 -17.28
N LYS A 287 17.34 2.63 -16.25
CA LYS A 287 18.65 3.31 -16.22
C LYS A 287 19.55 2.90 -17.39
N HIS A 288 19.42 1.68 -17.91
CA HIS A 288 20.18 1.14 -19.03
C HIS A 288 19.45 1.25 -20.38
N THR A 289 18.39 2.06 -20.45
CA THR A 289 17.64 2.36 -21.66
C THR A 289 17.79 3.82 -22.08
N ARG A 290 17.15 4.19 -23.17
CA ARG A 290 17.11 5.59 -23.65
C ARG A 290 15.86 6.34 -23.19
N LEU A 291 15.27 5.94 -22.05
CA LEU A 291 14.01 6.54 -21.57
C LEU A 291 14.05 8.07 -21.52
N ALA A 292 15.16 8.64 -21.04
CA ALA A 292 15.30 10.10 -20.90
C ALA A 292 15.29 10.86 -22.23
N ASP A 293 15.54 10.17 -23.36
CA ASP A 293 15.53 10.78 -24.69
C ASP A 293 14.10 10.85 -25.29
N TYR A 294 13.15 10.13 -24.74
CA TYR A 294 11.78 10.09 -25.26
C TYR A 294 10.92 11.19 -24.65
N ALA A 295 10.06 11.77 -25.48
CA ALA A 295 9.06 12.72 -24.98
C ALA A 295 8.11 12.02 -23.99
N VAL A 296 7.80 12.69 -22.87
CA VAL A 296 6.80 12.19 -21.92
C VAL A 296 5.47 11.93 -22.64
N ASP A 297 4.82 10.85 -22.28
CA ASP A 297 3.57 10.36 -22.90
C ASP A 297 3.68 9.88 -24.35
N SER A 298 4.87 9.90 -24.96
CA SER A 298 5.05 9.28 -26.27
C SER A 298 4.88 7.75 -26.22
N PRO A 299 4.57 7.10 -27.35
CA PRO A 299 4.52 5.64 -27.42
C PRO A 299 5.83 4.95 -26.99
N ASP A 300 6.98 5.53 -27.31
CA ASP A 300 8.29 5.00 -26.91
C ASP A 300 8.49 5.09 -25.39
N TRP A 301 8.14 6.22 -24.78
CA TRP A 301 8.15 6.41 -23.34
C TRP A 301 7.30 5.36 -22.62
N GLN A 302 6.06 5.18 -23.06
CA GLN A 302 5.16 4.22 -22.45
C GLN A 302 5.63 2.77 -22.67
N HIS A 303 6.04 2.44 -23.89
CA HIS A 303 6.46 1.09 -24.25
C HIS A 303 7.66 0.61 -23.44
N VAL A 304 8.72 1.42 -23.34
CA VAL A 304 9.93 1.02 -22.60
C VAL A 304 9.66 0.82 -21.12
N MET A 305 8.81 1.66 -20.52
CA MET A 305 8.40 1.50 -19.11
C MET A 305 7.56 0.23 -18.89
N ILE A 306 6.63 -0.07 -19.80
CA ILE A 306 5.79 -1.27 -19.74
C ILE A 306 6.68 -2.53 -19.83
N GLU A 307 7.61 -2.59 -20.79
CA GLU A 307 8.51 -3.74 -20.97
C GLU A 307 9.45 -3.92 -19.76
N ALA A 308 10.00 -2.82 -19.22
CA ALA A 308 10.83 -2.88 -18.01
C ALA A 308 10.03 -3.38 -16.79
N MET A 309 8.78 -2.95 -16.65
CA MET A 309 7.92 -3.40 -15.54
C MET A 309 7.55 -4.88 -15.68
N LYS A 310 7.29 -5.38 -16.88
CA LYS A 310 7.06 -6.82 -17.11
C LYS A 310 8.27 -7.66 -16.69
N LEU A 311 9.49 -7.23 -17.03
CA LEU A 311 10.72 -7.89 -16.62
C LEU A 311 10.89 -7.88 -15.10
N ALA A 312 10.64 -6.73 -14.45
CA ALA A 312 10.70 -6.60 -13.00
C ALA A 312 9.68 -7.50 -12.28
N PHE A 313 8.46 -7.60 -12.81
CA PHE A 313 7.44 -8.50 -12.26
C PHE A 313 7.78 -9.97 -12.44
N ALA A 314 8.35 -10.36 -13.58
CA ALA A 314 8.76 -11.74 -13.80
C ALA A 314 9.73 -12.21 -12.69
N ASP A 315 10.72 -11.38 -12.37
CA ASP A 315 11.68 -11.67 -11.31
C ASP A 315 11.04 -11.61 -9.91
N THR A 316 10.19 -10.60 -9.67
CA THR A 316 9.53 -10.43 -8.38
C THR A 316 8.67 -11.63 -8.01
N TYR A 317 7.85 -12.13 -8.93
CA TYR A 317 7.00 -13.29 -8.66
C TYR A 317 7.75 -14.61 -8.61
N ALA A 318 8.92 -14.70 -9.26
CA ALA A 318 9.76 -15.88 -9.20
C ALA A 318 10.52 -16.00 -7.87
N TYR A 319 10.94 -14.88 -7.26
CA TYR A 319 11.94 -14.91 -6.19
C TYR A 319 11.49 -14.30 -4.87
N VAL A 320 10.51 -13.38 -4.85
CA VAL A 320 10.12 -12.66 -3.63
C VAL A 320 9.21 -13.49 -2.73
N ALA A 321 9.62 -13.61 -1.48
CA ALA A 321 8.92 -14.34 -0.42
C ALA A 321 9.34 -13.80 0.97
N ASP A 322 8.93 -14.48 2.04
CA ASP A 322 9.56 -14.32 3.35
C ASP A 322 11.09 -14.50 3.20
N PRO A 323 11.93 -13.59 3.71
CA PRO A 323 13.39 -13.69 3.55
C PRO A 323 13.98 -15.04 3.95
N ARG A 324 13.34 -15.76 4.89
CA ARG A 324 13.75 -17.10 5.32
C ARG A 324 13.54 -18.20 4.25
N GLY A 325 12.70 -17.92 3.25
CA GLY A 325 12.41 -18.84 2.13
C GLY A 325 13.07 -18.43 0.81
N MET A 326 13.63 -17.22 0.72
CA MET A 326 14.24 -16.70 -0.51
C MET A 326 15.60 -17.37 -0.78
N GLN A 327 15.82 -17.76 -2.04
CA GLN A 327 17.10 -18.28 -2.52
C GLN A 327 17.97 -17.21 -3.18
N VAL A 328 17.35 -16.11 -3.64
CA VAL A 328 18.00 -14.96 -4.28
C VAL A 328 17.83 -13.76 -3.37
N THR A 329 18.90 -13.07 -3.06
CA THR A 329 18.87 -11.90 -2.18
C THR A 329 18.39 -10.64 -2.93
N PRO A 330 17.84 -9.65 -2.22
CA PRO A 330 17.52 -8.34 -2.83
C PRO A 330 18.73 -7.68 -3.52
N ALA A 331 19.92 -7.81 -2.97
CA ALA A 331 21.13 -7.27 -3.56
C ALA A 331 21.46 -7.92 -4.93
N GLN A 332 21.27 -9.22 -5.07
CA GLN A 332 21.45 -9.92 -6.34
C GLN A 332 20.39 -9.50 -7.38
N MET A 333 19.12 -9.35 -6.95
CA MET A 333 18.04 -8.87 -7.84
C MET A 333 18.24 -7.42 -8.32
N LEU A 334 18.94 -6.60 -7.52
CA LEU A 334 19.21 -5.18 -7.79
C LEU A 334 20.64 -4.94 -8.31
N ASP A 335 21.40 -6.01 -8.62
CA ASP A 335 22.74 -5.89 -9.21
C ASP A 335 22.68 -5.15 -10.55
N ASP A 336 23.56 -4.17 -10.75
CA ASP A 336 23.52 -3.30 -11.93
C ASP A 336 23.85 -4.06 -13.24
N GLY A 337 24.74 -5.06 -13.18
CA GLY A 337 25.09 -5.92 -14.30
C GLY A 337 23.90 -6.80 -14.69
N TYR A 338 23.22 -7.38 -13.71
CA TYR A 338 21.99 -8.15 -13.93
C TYR A 338 20.89 -7.30 -14.56
N LEU A 339 20.63 -6.10 -14.03
CA LEU A 339 19.59 -5.20 -14.55
C LEU A 339 19.92 -4.68 -15.95
N ALA A 340 21.22 -4.46 -16.26
CA ALA A 340 21.67 -4.13 -17.61
C ALA A 340 21.42 -5.28 -18.61
N GLU A 341 21.61 -6.54 -18.20
CA GLU A 341 21.27 -7.70 -19.01
C GLU A 341 19.75 -7.78 -19.28
N ARG A 342 18.94 -7.53 -18.23
CA ARG A 342 17.47 -7.47 -18.39
C ARG A 342 17.06 -6.38 -19.37
N ALA A 343 17.68 -5.19 -19.32
CA ALA A 343 17.38 -4.07 -20.23
C ALA A 343 17.62 -4.44 -21.72
N ARG A 344 18.65 -5.22 -22.03
CA ARG A 344 18.95 -5.67 -23.41
C ARG A 344 17.86 -6.57 -23.99
N ARG A 345 16.96 -7.10 -23.18
CA ARG A 345 15.83 -7.93 -23.63
C ARG A 345 14.66 -7.11 -24.18
N ILE A 346 14.65 -5.80 -23.94
CA ILE A 346 13.58 -4.91 -24.41
C ILE A 346 13.74 -4.70 -25.92
N ASP A 347 12.71 -5.07 -26.67
CA ASP A 347 12.60 -4.80 -28.11
C ASP A 347 11.67 -3.61 -28.32
N MET A 348 12.21 -2.45 -28.69
CA MET A 348 11.42 -1.21 -28.87
C MET A 348 10.36 -1.30 -29.98
N LYS A 349 10.40 -2.31 -30.84
CA LYS A 349 9.46 -2.49 -31.94
C LYS A 349 8.36 -3.50 -31.64
N ARG A 350 8.52 -4.33 -30.60
CA ARG A 350 7.61 -5.44 -30.32
C ARG A 350 7.43 -5.70 -28.84
N ALA A 351 6.17 -5.78 -28.41
CA ALA A 351 5.81 -6.24 -27.09
C ALA A 351 6.20 -7.72 -26.86
N GLN A 352 6.75 -8.01 -25.71
CA GLN A 352 7.20 -9.34 -25.32
C GLN A 352 6.40 -9.87 -24.12
N ALA A 353 6.15 -11.19 -24.12
CA ALA A 353 5.59 -11.86 -22.96
C ALA A 353 6.74 -12.35 -22.07
N PHE A 354 6.88 -11.74 -20.91
CA PHE A 354 7.67 -12.31 -19.82
C PHE A 354 6.70 -12.99 -18.86
N THR A 355 7.05 -14.20 -18.41
CA THR A 355 6.17 -14.98 -17.54
C THR A 355 6.07 -14.34 -16.16
N ALA A 356 5.04 -13.55 -15.96
CA ALA A 356 4.60 -13.09 -14.66
C ALA A 356 3.16 -13.58 -14.44
N GLY A 357 2.84 -14.07 -13.25
CA GLY A 357 1.47 -14.47 -12.90
C GLY A 357 0.51 -13.27 -12.90
N SER A 358 -0.77 -13.50 -13.16
CA SER A 358 -1.83 -12.49 -13.03
C SER A 358 -2.14 -12.26 -11.54
N PRO A 359 -1.86 -11.06 -11.00
CA PRO A 359 -2.14 -10.78 -9.60
C PRO A 359 -3.61 -10.44 -9.36
N PRO A 360 -4.19 -10.84 -8.22
CA PRO A 360 -5.54 -10.46 -7.84
C PRO A 360 -5.66 -8.95 -7.56
N LYS A 361 -6.86 -8.40 -7.79
CA LYS A 361 -7.21 -7.02 -7.46
C LYS A 361 -7.23 -6.82 -5.94
N GLY A 362 -6.59 -5.75 -5.42
CA GLY A 362 -6.48 -5.48 -3.98
C GLY A 362 -7.12 -4.16 -3.54
N GLY A 363 -7.65 -4.14 -2.29
CA GLY A 363 -8.04 -2.93 -1.58
C GLY A 363 -6.92 -2.48 -0.62
N THR A 364 -6.56 -1.20 -0.64
CA THR A 364 -5.45 -0.64 0.15
C THR A 364 -5.70 0.83 0.41
N ILE A 365 -5.20 1.37 1.52
CA ILE A 365 -5.05 2.82 1.71
C ILE A 365 -3.58 3.18 1.79
N TYR A 366 -3.24 4.34 1.28
CA TYR A 366 -1.94 4.97 1.45
C TYR A 366 -2.11 6.36 2.07
N LEU A 367 -1.18 6.73 2.94
CA LEU A 367 -1.10 8.07 3.52
C LEU A 367 0.34 8.54 3.66
N THR A 368 0.52 9.84 3.62
CA THR A 368 1.81 10.49 3.88
C THR A 368 1.62 11.74 4.72
N THR A 369 2.57 11.99 5.63
CA THR A 369 2.58 13.15 6.52
C THR A 369 3.96 13.78 6.55
N ALA A 370 4.00 15.10 6.80
CA ALA A 370 5.23 15.83 7.04
C ALA A 370 5.00 16.97 8.03
N ASP A 371 6.00 17.29 8.83
CA ASP A 371 5.96 18.40 9.77
C ASP A 371 7.05 19.44 9.50
N ARG A 372 6.86 20.62 10.06
CA ARG A 372 7.79 21.76 9.93
C ARG A 372 9.19 21.51 10.50
N ASN A 373 9.37 20.45 11.30
CA ASN A 373 10.66 20.07 11.87
C ASN A 373 11.44 19.14 10.94
N GLY A 374 10.85 18.78 9.79
CA GLY A 374 11.52 17.99 8.75
C GLY A 374 11.25 16.49 8.81
N MET A 375 10.47 16.00 9.79
CA MET A 375 10.05 14.59 9.81
C MET A 375 9.04 14.31 8.69
N MET A 376 9.23 13.21 7.96
CA MET A 376 8.36 12.78 6.87
C MET A 376 8.02 11.30 7.00
N VAL A 377 6.76 10.94 6.77
CA VAL A 377 6.26 9.56 6.91
C VAL A 377 5.55 9.14 5.62
N SER A 378 5.93 7.99 5.11
CA SER A 378 5.24 7.21 4.08
C SER A 378 4.65 5.98 4.74
N LEU A 379 3.31 5.86 4.82
CA LEU A 379 2.63 4.74 5.48
C LEU A 379 1.54 4.16 4.58
N ILE A 380 1.49 2.84 4.52
CA ILE A 380 0.49 2.10 3.77
C ILE A 380 -0.15 1.03 4.65
N GLN A 381 -1.47 0.85 4.54
CA GLN A 381 -2.24 -0.09 5.35
C GLN A 381 -3.30 -0.80 4.49
N SER A 382 -3.54 -2.10 4.73
CA SER A 382 -4.37 -2.87 3.82
C SER A 382 -4.95 -4.13 4.44
N ASN A 383 -6.22 -4.40 4.11
CA ASN A 383 -6.85 -5.71 4.27
C ASN A 383 -6.56 -6.67 3.09
N TYR A 384 -5.73 -6.29 2.11
CA TYR A 384 -5.42 -6.96 0.85
C TYR A 384 -6.54 -6.78 -0.19
N MET A 385 -7.54 -7.62 -0.23
CA MET A 385 -8.72 -7.46 -1.11
C MET A 385 -9.81 -6.68 -0.35
N GLY A 386 -10.70 -6.00 -1.06
CA GLY A 386 -11.76 -5.21 -0.42
C GLY A 386 -12.45 -5.93 0.74
N PHE A 387 -12.52 -5.30 1.92
CA PHE A 387 -12.99 -5.87 3.19
C PHE A 387 -12.24 -7.13 3.69
N GLY A 388 -11.06 -7.43 3.15
CA GLY A 388 -10.23 -8.55 3.60
C GLY A 388 -10.89 -9.92 3.43
N SER A 389 -10.87 -10.72 4.47
CA SER A 389 -11.44 -12.07 4.50
C SER A 389 -12.98 -12.11 4.48
N GLY A 390 -13.64 -10.98 4.70
CA GLY A 390 -15.07 -10.93 4.97
C GLY A 390 -15.44 -11.28 6.42
N VAL A 391 -14.49 -11.76 7.22
CA VAL A 391 -14.72 -12.09 8.63
C VAL A 391 -14.63 -10.84 9.49
N VAL A 392 -15.65 -10.59 10.30
CA VAL A 392 -15.73 -9.48 11.25
C VAL A 392 -16.00 -10.00 12.65
N VAL A 393 -15.14 -9.64 13.61
CA VAL A 393 -15.23 -10.14 14.99
C VAL A 393 -16.34 -9.42 15.75
N PRO A 394 -17.40 -10.12 16.21
CA PRO A 394 -18.52 -9.50 16.90
C PRO A 394 -18.12 -8.76 18.19
N GLY A 395 -18.71 -7.59 18.41
CA GLY A 395 -18.49 -6.79 19.62
C GLY A 395 -17.14 -6.04 19.68
N TYR A 396 -16.26 -6.23 18.67
CA TYR A 396 -14.96 -5.59 18.58
C TYR A 396 -14.78 -4.74 17.31
N GLY A 397 -15.65 -4.89 16.30
CA GLY A 397 -15.56 -4.13 15.05
C GLY A 397 -14.24 -4.37 14.28
N ILE A 398 -13.67 -5.57 14.38
CA ILE A 398 -12.41 -5.93 13.72
C ILE A 398 -12.74 -6.70 12.45
N SER A 399 -12.53 -6.07 11.30
CA SER A 399 -12.52 -6.72 9.98
C SER A 399 -11.13 -7.28 9.73
N LEU A 400 -11.05 -8.61 9.47
CA LEU A 400 -9.77 -9.31 9.32
C LEU A 400 -9.34 -9.36 7.85
N GLN A 401 -8.06 -9.08 7.61
CA GLN A 401 -7.44 -9.13 6.29
C GLN A 401 -7.40 -10.57 5.72
N ASN A 402 -7.22 -10.70 4.39
CA ASN A 402 -7.08 -12.00 3.72
C ASN A 402 -5.69 -12.22 3.10
N ARG A 403 -4.65 -11.71 3.74
CA ARG A 403 -3.28 -11.72 3.22
C ARG A 403 -2.71 -13.12 3.02
N GLY A 404 -3.19 -14.12 3.75
CA GLY A 404 -2.80 -15.51 3.60
C GLY A 404 -3.07 -16.10 2.20
N HIS A 405 -4.03 -15.53 1.44
CA HIS A 405 -4.21 -15.87 0.03
C HIS A 405 -2.98 -15.50 -0.83
N GLY A 406 -2.10 -14.64 -0.35
CA GLY A 406 -0.84 -14.27 -1.00
C GLY A 406 0.22 -15.38 -1.03
N PHE A 407 0.11 -16.42 -0.18
CA PHE A 407 1.01 -17.58 -0.26
C PHE A 407 0.82 -18.37 -1.55
N SER A 408 1.88 -19.04 -1.99
CA SER A 408 1.79 -20.06 -3.02
C SER A 408 1.38 -21.41 -2.41
N VAL A 409 0.65 -22.21 -3.19
CA VAL A 409 0.36 -23.62 -2.86
C VAL A 409 1.26 -24.59 -3.66
N ASP A 410 2.13 -24.06 -4.53
CA ASP A 410 3.17 -24.83 -5.22
C ASP A 410 4.32 -25.09 -4.25
N PRO A 411 4.66 -26.37 -3.95
CA PRO A 411 5.77 -26.72 -3.07
C PRO A 411 7.14 -26.20 -3.54
N ALA A 412 7.31 -25.96 -4.85
CA ALA A 412 8.56 -25.47 -5.43
C ALA A 412 8.73 -23.94 -5.28
N SER A 413 7.65 -23.21 -4.96
CA SER A 413 7.69 -21.77 -4.81
C SER A 413 8.44 -21.34 -3.54
N PRO A 414 9.33 -20.31 -3.60
CA PRO A 414 9.91 -19.71 -2.40
C PRO A 414 8.84 -19.14 -1.46
N ASN A 415 7.69 -18.70 -2.01
CA ASN A 415 6.55 -18.17 -1.28
C ASN A 415 5.52 -19.25 -0.88
N VAL A 416 5.94 -20.53 -0.84
CA VAL A 416 5.03 -21.61 -0.44
C VAL A 416 4.55 -21.42 0.99
N LEU A 417 3.27 -21.75 1.24
CA LEU A 417 2.67 -21.68 2.57
C LEU A 417 3.48 -22.49 3.61
N ARG A 418 3.93 -21.78 4.64
CA ARG A 418 4.60 -22.38 5.82
C ARG A 418 4.08 -21.74 7.10
N PRO A 419 3.99 -22.49 8.21
CA PRO A 419 3.61 -21.95 9.51
C PRO A 419 4.54 -20.79 9.91
N LEU A 420 3.99 -19.75 10.52
CA LEU A 420 4.72 -18.61 11.07
C LEU A 420 5.59 -17.84 10.06
N HIS A 421 5.38 -18.03 8.75
CA HIS A 421 6.02 -17.25 7.70
C HIS A 421 5.14 -16.08 7.26
N ARG A 422 5.77 -15.04 6.72
CA ARG A 422 5.11 -13.91 6.04
C ARG A 422 4.75 -14.28 4.61
N PRO A 423 3.55 -14.00 4.12
CA PRO A 423 3.21 -14.18 2.69
C PRO A 423 3.86 -13.10 1.84
N PHE A 424 3.99 -13.33 0.52
CA PHE A 424 4.22 -12.26 -0.44
C PHE A 424 3.25 -11.09 -0.20
N HIS A 425 3.78 -9.88 -0.16
CA HIS A 425 3.00 -8.71 0.26
C HIS A 425 2.97 -7.61 -0.81
N THR A 426 1.77 -7.10 -1.09
CA THR A 426 1.58 -6.11 -2.16
C THR A 426 1.68 -4.66 -1.71
N ILE A 427 1.62 -4.37 -0.41
CA ILE A 427 1.72 -2.98 0.06
C ILE A 427 3.17 -2.51 0.11
N ILE A 428 3.43 -1.33 -0.43
CA ILE A 428 4.75 -0.71 -0.50
C ILE A 428 4.65 0.80 -0.23
N PRO A 429 5.23 1.31 0.86
CA PRO A 429 5.48 2.73 1.03
C PRO A 429 6.77 3.08 0.30
N ALA A 430 6.84 4.25 -0.34
CA ALA A 430 8.02 4.71 -1.03
C ALA A 430 8.59 5.99 -0.42
N PHE A 431 9.91 6.17 -0.51
CA PHE A 431 10.59 7.37 -0.06
C PHE A 431 11.70 7.76 -1.04
N LEU A 432 11.75 9.02 -1.42
CA LEU A 432 12.75 9.55 -2.34
C LEU A 432 13.74 10.43 -1.58
N MET A 433 15.02 10.12 -1.73
CA MET A 433 16.13 10.98 -1.30
C MET A 433 16.75 11.68 -2.50
N LYS A 434 17.29 12.89 -2.31
CA LYS A 434 18.04 13.67 -3.29
C LYS A 434 19.48 13.88 -2.80
N GLY A 435 20.45 13.84 -3.72
CA GLY A 435 21.88 13.96 -3.41
C GLY A 435 22.57 12.61 -3.34
N SER A 436 23.81 12.58 -2.84
CA SER A 436 24.63 11.37 -2.73
C SER A 436 25.47 11.37 -1.45
N GLY A 437 25.73 10.19 -0.91
CA GLY A 437 26.56 10.02 0.30
C GLY A 437 26.00 10.78 1.51
N SER A 438 26.84 11.53 2.20
CA SER A 438 26.46 12.34 3.38
C SER A 438 25.54 13.53 3.05
N ASP A 439 25.47 13.92 1.78
CA ASP A 439 24.68 15.09 1.34
C ASP A 439 23.25 14.71 0.92
N GLN A 440 22.87 13.45 1.11
CA GLN A 440 21.50 13.01 0.85
C GLN A 440 20.50 13.70 1.76
N GLN A 441 19.45 14.26 1.14
CA GLN A 441 18.35 14.93 1.82
C GLN A 441 17.01 14.27 1.47
N PRO A 442 16.05 14.25 2.40
CA PRO A 442 14.70 13.77 2.10
C PRO A 442 14.07 14.67 1.05
N GLN A 443 13.50 14.06 0.01
CA GLN A 443 12.88 14.82 -1.08
C GLN A 443 11.38 14.61 -1.14
N MET A 444 10.91 13.34 -1.04
CA MET A 444 9.48 13.04 -1.14
C MET A 444 9.12 11.77 -0.37
N SER A 445 8.06 11.84 0.41
CA SER A 445 7.34 10.66 0.91
C SER A 445 6.10 10.46 0.04
N PHE A 446 5.93 9.25 -0.53
CA PHE A 446 4.86 9.01 -1.49
C PHE A 446 4.48 7.53 -1.60
N GLY A 447 3.35 7.27 -2.23
CA GLY A 447 2.94 5.95 -2.65
C GLY A 447 1.70 6.00 -3.52
N VAL A 448 1.51 4.94 -4.31
CA VAL A 448 0.34 4.71 -5.13
C VAL A 448 -0.28 3.39 -4.71
N MET A 449 -1.41 3.40 -4.02
CA MET A 449 -2.11 2.18 -3.61
C MET A 449 -2.72 1.43 -4.80
N GLY A 450 -3.20 0.19 -4.59
CA GLY A 450 -3.93 -0.56 -5.63
C GLY A 450 -3.36 -1.94 -5.94
N GLY A 451 -2.96 -2.73 -4.93
CA GLY A 451 -2.43 -4.08 -5.15
C GLY A 451 -1.16 -4.05 -6.02
N ASN A 452 -1.15 -4.79 -7.11
CA ASN A 452 -0.01 -4.84 -8.04
C ASN A 452 0.12 -3.60 -8.94
N MET A 453 -0.82 -2.65 -8.87
CA MET A 453 -0.64 -1.33 -9.46
C MET A 453 0.43 -0.51 -8.73
N GLN A 454 0.75 -0.81 -7.48
CA GLN A 454 1.65 0.00 -6.64
C GLN A 454 3.04 0.20 -7.25
N PRO A 455 3.83 -0.84 -7.60
CA PRO A 455 5.14 -0.63 -8.23
C PRO A 455 5.05 0.10 -9.57
N GLN A 456 4.00 -0.18 -10.35
CA GLN A 456 3.74 0.47 -11.63
C GLN A 456 3.43 1.95 -11.45
N GLY A 457 2.59 2.28 -10.45
CA GLY A 457 2.26 3.66 -10.12
C GLY A 457 3.45 4.44 -9.55
N HIS A 458 4.29 3.81 -8.70
CA HIS A 458 5.51 4.44 -8.20
C HIS A 458 6.43 4.87 -9.33
N VAL A 459 6.72 3.96 -10.27
CA VAL A 459 7.60 4.25 -11.41
C VAL A 459 7.00 5.31 -12.33
N GLN A 460 5.73 5.18 -12.72
CA GLN A 460 5.08 6.12 -13.63
C GLN A 460 5.05 7.54 -13.07
N THR A 461 4.65 7.71 -11.79
CA THR A 461 4.54 9.03 -11.18
C THR A 461 5.90 9.64 -10.85
N LEU A 462 6.85 8.84 -10.34
CA LEU A 462 8.19 9.31 -10.03
C LEU A 462 8.91 9.85 -11.27
N LEU A 463 8.91 9.10 -12.38
CA LEU A 463 9.60 9.49 -13.60
C LEU A 463 9.02 10.75 -14.24
N ARG A 464 7.71 10.97 -14.13
CA ARG A 464 7.08 12.24 -14.54
C ARG A 464 7.62 13.44 -13.75
N MET A 465 7.86 13.28 -12.46
CA MET A 465 8.41 14.35 -11.63
C MET A 465 9.91 14.57 -11.90
N ILE A 466 10.73 13.53 -11.87
CA ILE A 466 12.19 13.68 -11.91
C ILE A 466 12.75 13.81 -13.32
N LEU A 467 12.17 13.20 -14.35
CA LEU A 467 12.62 13.31 -15.75
C LEU A 467 11.85 14.35 -16.55
N ALA A 468 10.53 14.43 -16.40
CA ALA A 468 9.71 15.38 -17.14
C ALA A 468 9.44 16.70 -16.38
N GLY A 469 9.75 16.77 -15.08
CA GLY A 469 9.58 17.97 -14.24
C GLY A 469 8.13 18.36 -13.98
N GLN A 470 7.21 17.41 -14.13
CA GLN A 470 5.81 17.65 -13.78
C GLN A 470 5.66 17.82 -12.26
N GLN A 471 4.88 18.79 -11.84
CA GLN A 471 4.57 18.98 -10.42
C GLN A 471 3.75 17.80 -9.86
N PRO A 472 3.76 17.54 -8.53
CA PRO A 472 3.19 16.32 -7.96
C PRO A 472 1.72 16.04 -8.31
N GLN A 473 0.84 17.08 -8.40
CA GLN A 473 -0.56 16.86 -8.76
C GLN A 473 -0.72 16.45 -10.22
N ALA A 474 0.05 17.06 -11.14
CA ALA A 474 0.05 16.68 -12.55
C ALA A 474 0.54 15.24 -12.75
N ALA A 475 1.63 14.84 -12.09
CA ALA A 475 2.12 13.47 -12.11
C ALA A 475 1.10 12.47 -11.51
N CYS A 476 0.34 12.91 -10.51
CA CYS A 476 -0.71 12.13 -9.88
C CYS A 476 -1.91 11.90 -10.81
N ASP A 477 -2.34 12.95 -11.52
CA ASP A 477 -3.54 12.94 -12.38
C ASP A 477 -3.29 12.34 -13.77
N ALA A 478 -2.02 12.21 -14.19
CA ALA A 478 -1.65 11.66 -15.49
C ALA A 478 -2.25 10.27 -15.73
N PRO A 479 -2.65 9.97 -16.98
CA PRO A 479 -3.21 8.67 -17.32
C PRO A 479 -2.19 7.54 -17.12
N ARG A 480 -2.67 6.42 -16.59
CA ARG A 480 -1.86 5.26 -16.23
C ARG A 480 -2.13 4.06 -17.13
N TRP A 481 -1.13 3.22 -17.23
CA TRP A 481 -1.25 1.85 -17.73
C TRP A 481 -1.02 0.86 -16.60
N LYS A 482 -1.49 -0.37 -16.81
CA LYS A 482 -1.31 -1.48 -15.88
C LYS A 482 -1.01 -2.75 -16.65
N VAL A 483 0.14 -3.36 -16.37
CA VAL A 483 0.50 -4.71 -16.86
C VAL A 483 -0.40 -5.73 -16.14
N MET A 484 -1.08 -6.55 -16.92
CA MET A 484 -1.95 -7.62 -16.42
C MET A 484 -1.22 -8.97 -16.44
N SER A 485 -0.87 -9.45 -17.62
CA SER A 485 -0.07 -10.67 -17.81
C SER A 485 0.50 -10.72 -19.25
N GLY A 486 1.71 -11.23 -19.41
CA GLY A 486 2.31 -11.40 -20.72
C GLY A 486 2.33 -10.10 -21.54
N VAL A 487 1.55 -10.03 -22.62
CA VAL A 487 1.39 -8.82 -23.45
C VAL A 487 0.09 -8.06 -23.14
N ASP A 488 -0.75 -8.57 -22.23
CA ASP A 488 -2.02 -7.95 -21.88
C ASP A 488 -1.78 -6.75 -20.96
N ILE A 489 -2.21 -5.57 -21.38
CA ILE A 489 -2.17 -4.34 -20.58
C ILE A 489 -3.53 -3.66 -20.54
N GLU A 490 -3.85 -3.08 -19.41
CA GLU A 490 -5.02 -2.22 -19.24
C GLU A 490 -4.57 -0.76 -19.19
N ILE A 491 -5.28 0.13 -19.86
CA ILE A 491 -5.01 1.57 -19.89
C ILE A 491 -6.24 2.37 -19.47
N GLU A 492 -6.02 3.54 -18.88
CA GLU A 492 -7.10 4.47 -18.58
C GLU A 492 -7.67 5.12 -19.83
N ASN A 493 -8.95 5.52 -19.78
CA ASN A 493 -9.63 6.17 -20.90
C ASN A 493 -8.99 7.50 -21.32
N ALA A 494 -8.32 8.20 -20.40
CA ALA A 494 -7.59 9.42 -20.66
C ALA A 494 -6.26 9.21 -21.42
N MET A 495 -5.79 7.96 -21.60
CA MET A 495 -4.62 7.67 -22.43
C MET A 495 -4.88 8.07 -23.88
N PRO A 496 -4.01 8.90 -24.52
CA PRO A 496 -4.19 9.34 -25.90
C PRO A 496 -4.42 8.18 -26.88
N GLY A 497 -5.31 8.38 -27.84
CA GLY A 497 -5.74 7.33 -28.75
C GLY A 497 -4.63 6.87 -29.70
N ASP A 498 -3.78 7.78 -30.16
CA ASP A 498 -2.61 7.53 -30.99
C ASP A 498 -1.54 6.72 -30.25
N VAL A 499 -1.30 7.03 -28.97
CA VAL A 499 -0.40 6.26 -28.10
C VAL A 499 -0.91 4.83 -27.92
N ALA A 500 -2.21 4.66 -27.64
CA ALA A 500 -2.82 3.35 -27.50
C ALA A 500 -2.73 2.53 -28.82
N ALA A 501 -2.97 3.18 -29.97
CA ALA A 501 -2.89 2.53 -31.28
C ALA A 501 -1.46 2.06 -31.59
N GLU A 502 -0.45 2.88 -31.31
CA GLU A 502 0.95 2.52 -31.53
C GLU A 502 1.41 1.40 -30.60
N LEU A 503 1.01 1.41 -29.32
CA LEU A 503 1.27 0.31 -28.39
C LEU A 503 0.63 -1.00 -28.88
N ALA A 504 -0.59 -0.95 -29.41
CA ALA A 504 -1.26 -2.11 -30.00
C ALA A 504 -0.54 -2.60 -31.27
N ALA A 505 -0.05 -1.69 -32.13
CA ALA A 505 0.74 -2.03 -33.31
C ALA A 505 2.05 -2.76 -32.97
N ARG A 506 2.65 -2.46 -31.81
CA ARG A 506 3.80 -3.19 -31.25
C ARG A 506 3.43 -4.55 -30.67
N GLY A 507 2.16 -4.90 -30.59
CA GLY A 507 1.68 -6.21 -30.12
C GLY A 507 1.24 -6.26 -28.65
N HIS A 508 1.12 -5.12 -27.95
CA HIS A 508 0.40 -5.10 -26.69
C HIS A 508 -1.09 -5.34 -26.92
N LYS A 509 -1.69 -6.23 -26.14
CA LYS A 509 -3.14 -6.42 -26.12
C LYS A 509 -3.75 -5.42 -25.16
N ILE A 510 -4.33 -4.37 -25.73
CA ILE A 510 -4.84 -3.23 -24.98
C ILE A 510 -6.29 -3.45 -24.59
N THR A 511 -6.60 -3.32 -23.29
CA THR A 511 -7.96 -3.16 -22.75
C THR A 511 -8.08 -1.76 -22.16
N ARG A 512 -9.15 -1.02 -22.50
CA ARG A 512 -9.47 0.24 -21.82
C ARG A 512 -10.28 -0.05 -20.56
N ALA A 513 -9.91 0.58 -19.45
CA ALA A 513 -10.61 0.42 -18.20
C ALA A 513 -12.06 0.91 -18.31
N PHE A 514 -13.00 0.13 -17.81
CA PHE A 514 -14.38 0.59 -17.67
C PHE A 514 -14.49 1.73 -16.64
N ASP A 515 -13.75 1.62 -15.53
CA ASP A 515 -13.73 2.59 -14.44
C ASP A 515 -12.30 2.75 -13.86
N SER A 516 -11.67 3.90 -14.16
CA SER A 516 -10.34 4.24 -13.65
C SER A 516 -10.28 4.37 -12.13
N TYR A 517 -11.40 4.71 -11.48
CA TYR A 517 -11.44 4.90 -10.03
C TYR A 517 -11.21 3.61 -9.23
N MET A 518 -11.50 2.46 -9.81
CA MET A 518 -11.45 1.20 -9.08
C MET A 518 -10.09 0.49 -9.19
N ASP A 519 -9.39 0.58 -10.32
CA ASP A 519 -8.31 -0.35 -10.68
C ASP A 519 -6.91 0.28 -10.87
N PHE A 520 -6.79 1.60 -11.08
CA PHE A 520 -5.50 2.27 -11.39
C PHE A 520 -4.80 2.87 -10.17
N GLY A 521 -5.21 2.46 -8.99
CA GLY A 521 -4.61 2.92 -7.74
C GLY A 521 -4.98 4.37 -7.40
N SER A 522 -4.31 4.89 -6.39
CA SER A 522 -4.44 6.29 -5.98
C SER A 522 -3.16 6.75 -5.31
N GLY A 523 -2.60 7.84 -5.82
CA GLY A 523 -1.37 8.44 -5.34
C GLY A 523 -1.61 9.47 -4.24
N GLN A 524 -0.67 9.52 -3.29
CA GLN A 524 -0.58 10.61 -2.31
C GLN A 524 0.90 10.99 -2.22
N PHE A 525 1.21 12.26 -2.30
CA PHE A 525 2.59 12.75 -2.39
C PHE A 525 2.79 13.93 -1.46
N ILE A 526 3.93 13.98 -0.76
CA ILE A 526 4.46 15.17 -0.11
C ILE A 526 5.89 15.36 -0.56
N TRP A 527 6.13 16.43 -1.32
CA TRP A 527 7.42 16.82 -1.85
C TRP A 527 7.98 18.00 -1.06
N ARG A 528 9.22 17.89 -0.61
CA ARG A 528 9.93 18.95 0.11
C ARG A 528 10.42 20.03 -0.86
N LEU A 529 10.10 21.29 -0.57
CA LEU A 529 10.49 22.44 -1.40
C LEU A 529 11.90 22.95 -1.08
N GLY A 530 12.23 23.05 0.21
CA GLY A 530 13.52 23.49 0.72
C GLY A 530 13.62 23.26 2.22
N ASP A 531 13.90 24.29 3.01
CA ASP A 531 13.85 24.20 4.48
C ASP A 531 12.40 23.99 4.94
N PRO A 532 12.10 22.89 5.63
CA PRO A 532 10.74 22.61 6.10
C PRO A 532 10.11 23.69 6.97
N ALA A 533 10.93 24.39 7.76
CA ALA A 533 10.46 25.46 8.64
C ALA A 533 10.14 26.77 7.91
N VAL A 534 10.73 26.98 6.73
CA VAL A 534 10.62 28.23 5.95
C VAL A 534 9.78 28.00 4.68
N GLU A 535 10.24 27.11 3.81
CA GLU A 535 9.65 26.85 2.49
C GLU A 535 8.60 25.74 2.52
N GLY A 536 8.72 24.80 3.47
CA GLY A 536 7.77 23.73 3.67
C GLY A 536 7.75 22.71 2.54
N TYR A 537 6.54 22.30 2.19
CA TYR A 537 6.27 21.20 1.26
C TYR A 537 5.14 21.53 0.31
N VAL A 538 5.04 20.76 -0.76
CA VAL A 538 3.85 20.68 -1.61
C VAL A 538 3.29 19.25 -1.58
N ALA A 539 1.97 19.13 -1.40
CA ALA A 539 1.26 17.86 -1.39
C ALA A 539 0.30 17.72 -2.56
N ALA A 540 0.12 16.49 -3.02
CA ALA A 540 -0.87 16.11 -4.01
C ALA A 540 -1.70 14.92 -3.51
N SER A 541 -2.97 14.87 -3.92
CA SER A 541 -3.90 13.78 -3.63
C SER A 541 -4.67 13.39 -4.88
N ASP A 542 -4.70 12.09 -5.16
CA ASP A 542 -5.26 11.52 -6.38
C ASP A 542 -6.77 11.71 -6.50
N SER A 543 -7.21 12.17 -7.66
CA SER A 543 -8.62 12.36 -8.00
C SER A 543 -9.41 11.05 -8.16
N ARG A 544 -8.71 9.90 -8.23
CA ARG A 544 -9.34 8.56 -8.31
C ARG A 544 -9.89 8.05 -6.97
N ARG A 545 -9.82 8.85 -5.91
CA ARG A 545 -10.41 8.56 -4.58
C ARG A 545 -11.08 9.81 -4.02
N ASP A 546 -11.83 9.64 -2.93
CA ASP A 546 -12.39 10.73 -2.15
C ASP A 546 -11.31 11.61 -1.48
N GLY A 547 -10.04 11.27 -1.63
CA GLY A 547 -8.86 11.75 -0.94
C GLY A 547 -8.67 13.25 -0.84
N HIS A 548 -7.82 13.65 0.09
CA HIS A 548 -7.54 15.04 0.39
C HIS A 548 -6.09 15.22 0.85
N ALA A 549 -5.48 16.35 0.42
CA ALA A 549 -4.27 16.89 1.01
C ALA A 549 -4.65 18.10 1.85
N ALA A 550 -4.24 18.14 3.11
CA ALA A 550 -4.54 19.22 4.05
C ALA A 550 -3.28 19.67 4.78
N GLY A 551 -3.15 20.98 5.02
CA GLY A 551 -1.98 21.53 5.67
C GLY A 551 -2.17 22.95 6.22
N TYR A 552 -1.15 23.41 7.01
CA TYR A 552 -1.07 24.78 7.55
C TYR A 552 0.39 25.23 7.72
#